data_ad3aa8a2dfa32a4102cee7aac1f3d21b
#
_entry.id   ad3aa8a2dfa32a4102cee7aac1f3d21b
#
_cell.length_a   1.000
_cell.length_b   1.000
_cell.length_c   1.000
_cell.angle_alpha   90.00
_cell.angle_beta   90.00
_cell.angle_gamma   90.00
#
_symmetry.space_group_name_H-M   'P 1'
#
loop_
_entity.id
_entity.type
_entity.pdbx_description
1 polymer ?
#
loop_
_entity_poly.entity_id
_entity_poly.type
_entity_poly.pdbx_seq_one_letter_code
_entity_poly.pdbx_strand_id
1 'polypeptide(L)'
;VSVRQPAVAGYFYPDDPLTLKQTVLNFLDQAPIHKPAPKAILVPHAGYVYSGSVAASAYASLRDKKNSINKIIILGPAHRLYFKGIAYDPVDKFATPLGEIQQDKELLTQIIDLPYVYSLPEAHQNEHCLEVQLPFCQMIFSKFKILPLVVGETNPQDVARLIARVWGGDNTLLIISSDLSHYLPYHIAQREDKKTCLSIDTLNGEEILHDAACGYFPLRGFLYFARQHHIYSRLLDLRNSGDTAGDKERVVGYAAYHFYQKLNFSEHCADELKYIAKETIRLQTEENKALAINYNDYNQLLQIRIPTFITLKKNGLLRGCMGSLIAKEQLADNVIYNSIRAATADPRFPQIRPSELKELSLTISLIKPLSPLYFDSEEELKSQLQIGIDGLVLIYGSYQATFLPSVWESVKTKDEFVNHLKLKMGLTENFWSSEMKALRYSTEIIK
;
A
#
# COMPACT_ATOMS: atom_id res chain seq x y z
N VAL A 1 6.00 -37.92 -6.74
CA VAL A 1 6.18 -36.52 -6.36
C VAL A 1 6.68 -35.78 -7.60
N SER A 2 5.85 -34.89 -8.12
CA SER A 2 6.18 -34.07 -9.29
C SER A 2 6.91 -32.79 -8.85
N VAL A 3 7.97 -32.40 -9.59
CA VAL A 3 8.80 -31.26 -9.25
C VAL A 3 8.99 -30.37 -10.47
N ARG A 4 8.61 -29.08 -10.37
CA ARG A 4 8.95 -28.07 -11.37
C ARG A 4 10.44 -27.70 -11.21
N GLN A 5 11.20 -27.91 -12.26
CA GLN A 5 12.61 -27.56 -12.29
C GLN A 5 12.78 -26.03 -12.52
N PRO A 6 13.91 -25.43 -12.07
CA PRO A 6 14.17 -24.02 -12.32
C PRO A 6 14.31 -23.74 -13.82
N ALA A 7 13.67 -22.69 -14.31
CA ALA A 7 13.70 -22.29 -15.72
C ALA A 7 14.77 -21.24 -16.01
N VAL A 8 15.22 -20.46 -15.02
CA VAL A 8 16.09 -19.30 -15.21
C VAL A 8 17.34 -19.29 -14.31
N ALA A 9 17.64 -20.40 -13.64
CA ALA A 9 18.91 -20.59 -12.94
C ALA A 9 20.09 -20.47 -13.93
N GLY A 10 21.16 -19.78 -13.56
CA GLY A 10 22.29 -19.44 -14.41
C GLY A 10 22.06 -18.24 -15.35
N TYR A 11 20.83 -17.73 -15.45
CA TYR A 11 20.48 -16.57 -16.27
C TYR A 11 19.98 -15.38 -15.44
N PHE A 12 18.99 -15.57 -14.58
CA PHE A 12 18.44 -14.53 -13.72
C PHE A 12 19.11 -14.48 -12.34
N TYR A 13 19.62 -15.61 -11.89
CA TYR A 13 20.34 -15.76 -10.64
C TYR A 13 21.35 -16.92 -10.77
N PRO A 14 22.40 -17.01 -9.91
CA PRO A 14 23.39 -18.06 -9.97
C PRO A 14 22.78 -19.47 -9.87
N ASP A 15 23.28 -20.41 -10.68
CA ASP A 15 22.88 -21.83 -10.63
C ASP A 15 23.71 -22.64 -9.61
N ASP A 16 24.90 -22.15 -9.20
CA ASP A 16 25.67 -22.72 -8.11
C ASP A 16 25.02 -22.37 -6.75
N PRO A 17 24.68 -23.37 -5.92
CA PRO A 17 23.98 -23.14 -4.65
C PRO A 17 24.73 -22.22 -3.67
N LEU A 18 26.05 -22.34 -3.60
CA LEU A 18 26.87 -21.53 -2.67
C LEU A 18 26.92 -20.08 -3.12
N THR A 19 27.14 -19.86 -4.40
CA THR A 19 27.15 -18.53 -5.03
C THR A 19 25.78 -17.86 -4.88
N LEU A 20 24.70 -18.60 -5.14
CA LEU A 20 23.33 -18.08 -4.99
C LEU A 20 23.03 -17.68 -3.54
N LYS A 21 23.37 -18.56 -2.59
CA LYS A 21 23.22 -18.30 -1.16
C LYS A 21 23.95 -17.02 -0.75
N GLN A 22 25.23 -16.89 -1.14
CA GLN A 22 26.04 -15.71 -0.80
C GLN A 22 25.49 -14.44 -1.45
N THR A 23 25.05 -14.52 -2.71
CA THR A 23 24.45 -13.39 -3.43
C THR A 23 23.20 -12.87 -2.72
N VAL A 24 22.26 -13.76 -2.36
CA VAL A 24 21.04 -13.36 -1.66
C VAL A 24 21.34 -12.81 -0.27
N LEU A 25 22.25 -13.44 0.49
CA LEU A 25 22.66 -12.94 1.81
C LEU A 25 23.27 -11.54 1.71
N ASN A 26 24.16 -11.30 0.75
CA ASN A 26 24.77 -9.99 0.55
C ASN A 26 23.73 -8.90 0.29
N PHE A 27 22.73 -9.17 -0.54
CA PHE A 27 21.63 -8.23 -0.77
C PHE A 27 20.83 -7.96 0.51
N LEU A 28 20.47 -9.01 1.24
CA LEU A 28 19.68 -8.90 2.47
C LEU A 28 20.45 -8.19 3.61
N ASP A 29 21.77 -8.36 3.69
CA ASP A 29 22.61 -7.75 4.72
C ASP A 29 22.85 -6.25 4.47
N GLN A 30 22.84 -5.84 3.21
CA GLN A 30 22.99 -4.44 2.82
C GLN A 30 21.66 -3.67 2.85
N ALA A 31 20.51 -4.36 2.82
CA ALA A 31 19.22 -3.73 2.78
C ALA A 31 18.79 -3.20 4.17
N PRO A 32 18.14 -2.03 4.24
CA PRO A 32 17.63 -1.50 5.49
C PRO A 32 16.47 -2.37 6.03
N ILE A 33 16.41 -2.51 7.36
CA ILE A 33 15.31 -3.20 8.04
C ILE A 33 14.25 -2.20 8.43
N HIS A 34 13.04 -2.38 7.94
CA HIS A 34 11.89 -1.53 8.22
C HIS A 34 10.90 -2.26 9.15
N LYS A 35 10.43 -1.55 10.17
CA LYS A 35 9.44 -2.08 11.12
C LYS A 35 8.12 -1.32 11.01
N PRO A 36 6.99 -1.99 11.27
CA PRO A 36 6.83 -3.43 11.52
C PRO A 36 7.05 -4.27 10.26
N ALA A 37 7.15 -5.60 10.43
CA ALA A 37 7.20 -6.51 9.30
C ALA A 37 5.84 -6.50 8.54
N PRO A 38 5.85 -6.52 7.19
CA PRO A 38 4.65 -6.41 6.38
C PRO A 38 3.82 -7.71 6.35
N LYS A 39 2.55 -7.58 5.93
CA LYS A 39 1.65 -8.69 5.60
C LYS A 39 1.72 -9.07 4.11
N ALA A 40 2.04 -8.11 3.25
CA ALA A 40 2.31 -8.34 1.84
C ALA A 40 3.46 -7.46 1.36
N ILE A 41 4.10 -7.87 0.26
CA ILE A 41 5.18 -7.13 -0.40
C ILE A 41 4.94 -7.06 -1.91
N LEU A 42 5.39 -5.96 -2.54
CA LEU A 42 5.60 -5.87 -3.98
C LEU A 42 7.10 -5.83 -4.22
N VAL A 43 7.59 -6.68 -5.12
CA VAL A 43 9.01 -6.84 -5.43
C VAL A 43 9.23 -7.08 -6.91
N PRO A 44 10.34 -6.60 -7.48
CA PRO A 44 10.70 -6.83 -8.88
C PRO A 44 11.16 -8.26 -9.13
N HIS A 45 11.23 -8.65 -10.43
CA HIS A 45 11.61 -9.99 -10.85
C HIS A 45 12.58 -10.04 -12.04
N ALA A 46 13.29 -8.96 -12.33
CA ALA A 46 14.41 -8.99 -13.25
C ALA A 46 15.58 -9.83 -12.72
N GLY A 47 16.60 -10.06 -13.52
CA GLY A 47 17.81 -10.73 -13.06
C GLY A 47 18.43 -10.05 -11.83
N TYR A 48 18.97 -10.84 -10.90
CA TYR A 48 19.44 -10.36 -9.59
C TYR A 48 20.49 -9.25 -9.67
N VAL A 49 21.33 -9.25 -10.71
CA VAL A 49 22.30 -8.18 -10.95
C VAL A 49 21.61 -6.80 -11.12
N TYR A 50 20.41 -6.77 -11.61
CA TYR A 50 19.63 -5.55 -11.83
C TYR A 50 18.69 -5.22 -10.68
N SER A 51 17.90 -6.19 -10.23
CA SER A 51 16.76 -5.95 -9.32
C SER A 51 16.92 -6.58 -7.93
N GLY A 52 17.92 -7.44 -7.71
CA GLY A 52 18.09 -8.19 -6.46
C GLY A 52 18.24 -7.30 -5.22
N SER A 53 18.99 -6.19 -5.33
CA SER A 53 19.13 -5.22 -4.23
C SER A 53 17.85 -4.47 -3.93
N VAL A 54 17.00 -4.19 -4.94
CA VAL A 54 15.70 -3.56 -4.75
C VAL A 54 14.72 -4.54 -4.09
N ALA A 55 14.67 -5.79 -4.57
CA ALA A 55 13.86 -6.83 -3.93
C ALA A 55 14.23 -7.01 -2.45
N ALA A 56 15.52 -7.03 -2.13
CA ALA A 56 16.03 -7.18 -0.77
C ALA A 56 15.53 -6.08 0.17
N SER A 57 15.28 -4.86 -0.31
CA SER A 57 14.72 -3.77 0.49
C SER A 57 13.36 -4.13 1.11
N ALA A 58 12.56 -4.98 0.44
CA ALA A 58 11.33 -5.49 1.02
C ALA A 58 11.54 -6.77 1.84
N TYR A 59 12.40 -7.65 1.39
CA TYR A 59 12.61 -8.95 2.04
C TYR A 59 13.34 -8.87 3.37
N ALA A 60 14.32 -7.95 3.55
CA ALA A 60 15.16 -7.88 4.75
C ALA A 60 14.35 -7.76 6.05
N SER A 61 13.24 -7.02 6.02
CA SER A 61 12.37 -6.82 7.18
C SER A 61 11.56 -8.06 7.58
N LEU A 62 11.53 -9.09 6.75
CA LEU A 62 10.85 -10.36 7.04
C LEU A 62 11.70 -11.33 7.85
N ARG A 63 12.98 -11.04 8.08
CA ARG A 63 13.89 -11.89 8.88
C ARG A 63 13.36 -12.15 10.30
N ASP A 64 12.72 -11.15 10.91
CA ASP A 64 12.10 -11.29 12.24
C ASP A 64 10.90 -12.27 12.23
N LYS A 65 10.39 -12.61 11.03
CA LYS A 65 9.26 -13.53 10.83
C LYS A 65 9.69 -14.95 10.40
N LYS A 66 10.99 -15.26 10.48
CA LYS A 66 11.62 -16.51 10.04
C LYS A 66 10.84 -17.78 10.43
N ASN A 67 10.32 -17.83 11.65
CA ASN A 67 9.64 -19.00 12.21
C ASN A 67 8.11 -18.85 12.27
N SER A 68 7.58 -17.67 12.00
CA SER A 68 6.14 -17.40 12.10
C SER A 68 5.42 -17.48 10.75
N ILE A 69 6.06 -17.06 9.66
CA ILE A 69 5.51 -17.21 8.32
C ILE A 69 5.83 -18.62 7.81
N ASN A 70 4.78 -19.36 7.45
CA ASN A 70 4.89 -20.73 6.92
C ASN A 70 4.02 -20.96 5.67
N LYS A 71 3.24 -19.98 5.23
CA LYS A 71 2.44 -19.99 4.00
C LYS A 71 2.77 -18.76 3.17
N ILE A 72 3.19 -18.95 1.93
CA ILE A 72 3.59 -17.85 1.03
C ILE A 72 2.80 -17.97 -0.27
N ILE A 73 2.02 -16.97 -0.59
CA ILE A 73 1.31 -16.84 -1.86
C ILE A 73 2.14 -15.91 -2.75
N ILE A 74 2.36 -16.28 -4.00
CA ILE A 74 3.10 -15.47 -4.96
C ILE A 74 2.23 -15.26 -6.20
N LEU A 75 1.92 -14.01 -6.50
CA LEU A 75 1.19 -13.63 -7.72
C LEU A 75 2.14 -12.92 -8.67
N GLY A 76 2.24 -13.39 -9.88
CA GLY A 76 3.06 -12.77 -10.93
C GLY A 76 2.38 -12.79 -12.29
N PRO A 77 2.83 -11.96 -13.25
CA PRO A 77 2.25 -11.89 -14.59
C PRO A 77 2.61 -13.10 -15.47
N ALA A 78 1.87 -13.23 -16.55
CA ALA A 78 2.14 -14.19 -17.62
C ALA A 78 3.01 -13.55 -18.71
N HIS A 79 4.31 -13.85 -18.77
CA HIS A 79 5.21 -13.33 -19.81
C HIS A 79 5.32 -14.24 -21.05
N ARG A 80 5.06 -15.53 -20.89
CA ARG A 80 5.36 -16.54 -21.91
C ARG A 80 4.16 -17.06 -22.65
N LEU A 81 2.99 -17.04 -21.99
CA LEU A 81 1.76 -17.58 -22.56
C LEU A 81 0.60 -16.62 -22.28
N TYR A 82 -0.08 -16.20 -23.33
CA TYR A 82 -1.32 -15.44 -23.16
C TYR A 82 -2.47 -16.39 -22.78
N PHE A 83 -3.18 -16.06 -21.72
CA PHE A 83 -4.41 -16.75 -21.31
C PHE A 83 -5.29 -15.81 -20.46
N LYS A 84 -6.55 -16.20 -20.26
CA LYS A 84 -7.47 -15.46 -19.38
C LYS A 84 -7.63 -16.20 -18.06
N GLY A 85 -7.64 -15.44 -16.95
CA GLY A 85 -7.79 -16.00 -15.61
C GLY A 85 -6.46 -16.21 -14.88
N ILE A 86 -6.42 -17.15 -13.95
CA ILE A 86 -5.29 -17.40 -13.04
C ILE A 86 -4.90 -18.88 -13.12
N ALA A 87 -3.63 -19.12 -13.38
CA ALA A 87 -3.08 -20.46 -13.57
C ALA A 87 -2.31 -20.95 -12.34
N TYR A 88 -2.51 -22.19 -11.95
CA TYR A 88 -1.64 -22.91 -11.05
C TYR A 88 -0.97 -24.11 -11.75
N ASP A 89 0.21 -24.50 -11.27
CA ASP A 89 0.87 -25.74 -11.67
C ASP A 89 0.47 -26.85 -10.68
N PRO A 90 -0.01 -28.03 -11.11
CA PRO A 90 -0.43 -29.09 -10.21
C PRO A 90 0.72 -29.87 -9.55
N VAL A 91 1.98 -29.47 -9.74
CA VAL A 91 3.16 -30.12 -9.16
C VAL A 91 3.12 -30.14 -7.63
N ASP A 92 3.90 -31.04 -7.03
CA ASP A 92 4.00 -31.13 -5.57
C ASP A 92 5.03 -30.17 -5.02
N LYS A 93 6.08 -29.87 -5.82
CA LYS A 93 7.20 -29.03 -5.38
C LYS A 93 7.74 -28.15 -6.50
N PHE A 94 8.42 -27.11 -6.09
CA PHE A 94 9.22 -26.20 -6.93
C PHE A 94 10.68 -26.27 -6.52
N ALA A 95 11.57 -26.50 -7.47
CA ALA A 95 13.00 -26.59 -7.23
C ALA A 95 13.72 -25.26 -7.52
N THR A 96 14.76 -24.98 -6.75
CA THR A 96 15.81 -23.99 -7.03
C THR A 96 17.15 -24.64 -6.76
N PRO A 97 18.31 -24.01 -7.09
CA PRO A 97 19.61 -24.52 -6.66
C PRO A 97 19.75 -24.66 -5.14
N LEU A 98 18.95 -23.96 -4.33
CA LEU A 98 18.96 -24.07 -2.87
C LEU A 98 18.11 -25.23 -2.32
N GLY A 99 17.43 -25.99 -3.19
CA GLY A 99 16.59 -27.12 -2.81
C GLY A 99 15.12 -26.97 -3.20
N GLU A 100 14.30 -27.92 -2.77
CA GLU A 100 12.89 -28.04 -3.14
C GLU A 100 11.98 -27.39 -2.09
N ILE A 101 10.91 -26.73 -2.56
CA ILE A 101 9.86 -26.11 -1.73
C ILE A 101 8.53 -26.78 -2.04
N GLN A 102 7.78 -27.19 -1.01
CA GLN A 102 6.48 -27.81 -1.17
C GLN A 102 5.42 -26.80 -1.60
N GLN A 103 4.55 -27.21 -2.53
CA GLN A 103 3.34 -26.47 -2.83
C GLN A 103 2.33 -26.60 -1.69
N ASP A 104 1.63 -25.53 -1.34
CA ASP A 104 0.58 -25.54 -0.33
C ASP A 104 -0.74 -26.01 -0.95
N LYS A 105 -1.00 -27.32 -0.87
CA LYS A 105 -2.23 -27.93 -1.38
C LYS A 105 -3.48 -27.50 -0.60
N GLU A 106 -3.33 -27.11 0.68
CA GLU A 106 -4.45 -26.60 1.50
C GLU A 106 -4.90 -25.22 1.00
N LEU A 107 -3.96 -24.32 0.72
CA LEU A 107 -4.30 -23.03 0.11
C LEU A 107 -4.86 -23.23 -1.30
N LEU A 108 -4.30 -24.14 -2.08
CA LEU A 108 -4.78 -24.42 -3.43
C LEU A 108 -6.26 -24.89 -3.41
N THR A 109 -6.64 -25.77 -2.48
CA THR A 109 -8.04 -26.24 -2.38
C THR A 109 -9.04 -25.13 -2.05
N GLN A 110 -8.59 -24.01 -1.49
CA GLN A 110 -9.47 -22.87 -1.20
C GLN A 110 -9.84 -22.05 -2.43
N ILE A 111 -9.17 -22.25 -3.56
CA ILE A 111 -9.34 -21.41 -4.75
C ILE A 111 -9.68 -22.18 -6.03
N ILE A 112 -9.53 -23.50 -6.06
CA ILE A 112 -9.75 -24.30 -7.29
C ILE A 112 -11.20 -24.35 -7.77
N ASP A 113 -12.15 -23.98 -6.93
CA ASP A 113 -13.59 -23.87 -7.27
C ASP A 113 -13.93 -22.51 -7.91
N LEU A 114 -12.99 -21.55 -7.94
CA LEU A 114 -13.19 -20.27 -8.62
C LEU A 114 -13.16 -20.47 -10.14
N PRO A 115 -14.16 -20.00 -10.90
CA PRO A 115 -14.32 -20.35 -12.32
C PRO A 115 -13.22 -19.78 -13.23
N TYR A 116 -12.40 -18.87 -12.73
CA TYR A 116 -11.26 -18.27 -13.42
C TYR A 116 -9.92 -18.80 -12.92
N VAL A 117 -9.89 -19.81 -12.05
CA VAL A 117 -8.68 -20.48 -11.53
C VAL A 117 -8.63 -21.90 -12.06
N TYR A 118 -7.55 -22.26 -12.74
CA TYR A 118 -7.41 -23.58 -13.33
C TYR A 118 -5.96 -24.05 -13.47
N SER A 119 -5.79 -25.34 -13.65
CA SER A 119 -4.49 -25.94 -13.90
C SER A 119 -4.01 -25.61 -15.30
N LEU A 120 -2.83 -24.98 -15.43
CA LEU A 120 -2.17 -24.67 -16.70
C LEU A 120 -0.65 -24.71 -16.52
N PRO A 121 -0.05 -25.92 -16.49
CA PRO A 121 1.39 -26.09 -16.29
C PRO A 121 2.24 -25.32 -17.31
N GLU A 122 1.77 -25.18 -18.53
CA GLU A 122 2.46 -24.47 -19.62
C GLU A 122 2.69 -23.00 -19.29
N ALA A 123 1.79 -22.38 -18.52
CA ALA A 123 1.97 -21.00 -18.06
C ALA A 123 3.11 -20.87 -17.04
N HIS A 124 3.45 -21.94 -16.32
CA HIS A 124 4.53 -21.97 -15.32
C HIS A 124 5.86 -22.45 -15.89
N GLN A 125 5.85 -23.27 -16.94
CA GLN A 125 7.03 -24.03 -17.38
C GLN A 125 8.28 -23.17 -17.59
N ASN A 126 8.13 -22.04 -18.29
CA ASN A 126 9.21 -21.12 -18.62
C ASN A 126 9.05 -19.73 -17.95
N GLU A 127 8.12 -19.60 -17.00
CA GLU A 127 7.82 -18.32 -16.33
C GLU A 127 8.83 -18.11 -15.19
N HIS A 128 9.45 -16.93 -15.19
CA HIS A 128 10.50 -16.55 -14.25
C HIS A 128 10.00 -15.74 -13.06
N CYS A 129 8.89 -14.99 -13.22
CA CYS A 129 8.48 -13.97 -12.25
C CYS A 129 8.17 -14.52 -10.85
N LEU A 130 7.73 -15.78 -10.76
CA LEU A 130 7.48 -16.46 -9.49
C LEU A 130 8.74 -17.11 -8.95
N GLU A 131 9.56 -17.70 -9.85
CA GLU A 131 10.74 -18.46 -9.53
C GLU A 131 11.83 -17.61 -8.87
N VAL A 132 12.07 -16.39 -9.38
CA VAL A 132 13.11 -15.50 -8.85
C VAL A 132 12.85 -15.05 -7.42
N GLN A 133 11.62 -15.18 -6.91
CA GLN A 133 11.27 -14.89 -5.53
C GLN A 133 11.67 -16.00 -4.55
N LEU A 134 11.80 -17.24 -5.04
CA LEU A 134 11.98 -18.41 -4.20
C LEU A 134 13.31 -18.42 -3.42
N PRO A 135 14.47 -18.05 -4.00
CA PRO A 135 15.72 -18.03 -3.24
C PRO A 135 15.70 -17.05 -2.07
N PHE A 136 15.06 -15.90 -2.20
CA PHE A 136 14.86 -14.97 -1.07
C PHE A 136 14.04 -15.62 0.04
N CYS A 137 12.94 -16.30 -0.30
CA CYS A 137 12.12 -17.01 0.67
C CYS A 137 12.89 -18.11 1.39
N GLN A 138 13.69 -18.92 0.64
CA GLN A 138 14.51 -19.99 1.20
C GLN A 138 15.60 -19.49 2.15
N MET A 139 16.14 -18.30 1.91
CA MET A 139 17.14 -17.71 2.78
C MET A 139 16.57 -17.09 4.05
N ILE A 140 15.28 -16.75 4.06
CA ILE A 140 14.63 -16.07 5.19
C ILE A 140 13.84 -17.03 6.06
N PHE A 141 13.00 -17.90 5.47
CA PHE A 141 12.03 -18.70 6.21
C PHE A 141 12.54 -20.13 6.49
N SER A 142 12.29 -20.63 7.71
CA SER A 142 12.79 -21.95 8.12
C SER A 142 11.98 -23.12 7.58
N LYS A 143 10.65 -23.02 7.63
CA LYS A 143 9.69 -24.05 7.16
C LYS A 143 8.50 -23.36 6.58
N PHE A 144 8.27 -23.52 5.29
CA PHE A 144 7.16 -22.90 4.60
C PHE A 144 6.72 -23.71 3.38
N LYS A 145 5.49 -23.45 2.95
CA LYS A 145 4.92 -23.93 1.70
C LYS A 145 4.54 -22.73 0.84
N ILE A 146 4.48 -22.94 -0.47
CA ILE A 146 4.17 -21.87 -1.42
C ILE A 146 2.90 -22.17 -2.22
N LEU A 147 2.17 -21.11 -2.59
CA LEU A 147 1.12 -21.13 -3.60
C LEU A 147 1.49 -20.13 -4.70
N PRO A 148 2.28 -20.53 -5.72
CA PRO A 148 2.64 -19.66 -6.83
C PRO A 148 1.54 -19.70 -7.89
N LEU A 149 1.10 -18.52 -8.35
CA LEU A 149 0.02 -18.34 -9.31
C LEU A 149 0.45 -17.36 -10.41
N VAL A 150 0.33 -17.80 -11.65
CA VAL A 150 0.50 -16.94 -12.82
C VAL A 150 -0.83 -16.29 -13.15
N VAL A 151 -0.86 -14.97 -13.22
CA VAL A 151 -2.07 -14.19 -13.47
C VAL A 151 -2.04 -13.68 -14.92
N GLY A 152 -2.93 -14.25 -15.75
CA GLY A 152 -3.18 -13.79 -17.10
C GLY A 152 -4.18 -12.63 -17.14
N GLU A 153 -4.80 -12.41 -18.30
CA GLU A 153 -5.83 -11.38 -18.44
C GLU A 153 -7.02 -11.70 -17.54
N THR A 154 -7.24 -10.86 -16.54
CA THR A 154 -8.36 -11.03 -15.59
C THR A 154 -8.76 -9.68 -14.99
N ASN A 155 -9.99 -9.57 -14.50
CA ASN A 155 -10.43 -8.34 -13.84
C ASN A 155 -9.90 -8.25 -12.41
N PRO A 156 -9.75 -7.03 -11.86
CA PRO A 156 -9.21 -6.83 -10.52
C PRO A 156 -10.04 -7.46 -9.41
N GLN A 157 -11.37 -7.56 -9.59
CA GLN A 157 -12.30 -8.12 -8.61
C GLN A 157 -12.07 -9.62 -8.43
N ASP A 158 -11.75 -10.35 -9.51
CA ASP A 158 -11.49 -11.80 -9.43
C ASP A 158 -10.17 -12.09 -8.72
N VAL A 159 -9.11 -11.33 -9.01
CA VAL A 159 -7.84 -11.42 -8.25
C VAL A 159 -8.08 -11.08 -6.77
N ALA A 160 -8.84 -10.01 -6.48
CA ALA A 160 -9.16 -9.61 -5.11
C ALA A 160 -9.95 -10.69 -4.37
N ARG A 161 -10.91 -11.33 -5.03
CA ARG A 161 -11.71 -12.44 -4.44
C ARG A 161 -10.83 -13.67 -4.14
N LEU A 162 -9.88 -13.98 -5.03
CA LEU A 162 -8.90 -15.03 -4.78
C LEU A 162 -8.03 -14.66 -3.57
N ILE A 163 -7.47 -13.45 -3.52
CA ILE A 163 -6.66 -12.99 -2.40
C ILE A 163 -7.44 -13.08 -1.09
N ALA A 164 -8.71 -12.67 -1.06
CA ALA A 164 -9.55 -12.73 0.15
C ALA A 164 -9.67 -14.16 0.71
N ARG A 165 -9.70 -15.19 -0.16
CA ARG A 165 -9.75 -16.59 0.28
C ARG A 165 -8.43 -17.09 0.90
N VAL A 166 -7.29 -16.61 0.41
CA VAL A 166 -5.98 -17.09 0.83
C VAL A 166 -5.21 -16.10 1.71
N TRP A 167 -5.80 -14.95 2.05
CA TRP A 167 -5.14 -13.88 2.83
C TRP A 167 -4.59 -14.37 4.17
N GLY A 168 -5.33 -15.25 4.84
CA GLY A 168 -4.90 -15.93 6.07
C GLY A 168 -4.55 -15.00 7.23
N GLY A 169 -3.99 -15.59 8.29
CA GLY A 169 -3.52 -14.90 9.49
C GLY A 169 -2.05 -14.42 9.39
N ASP A 170 -1.45 -14.17 10.55
CA ASP A 170 -0.07 -13.65 10.67
C ASP A 170 1.01 -14.62 10.16
N ASN A 171 0.66 -15.89 9.93
CA ASN A 171 1.57 -16.90 9.39
C ASN A 171 1.59 -16.94 7.84
N THR A 172 0.85 -16.06 7.18
CA THR A 172 0.74 -16.00 5.72
C THR A 172 1.35 -14.71 5.19
N LEU A 173 2.17 -14.82 4.15
CA LEU A 173 2.75 -13.70 3.38
C LEU A 173 2.20 -13.73 1.96
N LEU A 174 1.79 -12.57 1.44
CA LEU A 174 1.49 -12.38 0.03
C LEU A 174 2.63 -11.63 -0.66
N ILE A 175 3.10 -12.15 -1.79
CA ILE A 175 4.12 -11.52 -2.64
C ILE A 175 3.48 -11.18 -3.97
N ILE A 176 3.50 -9.92 -4.33
CA ILE A 176 3.18 -9.42 -5.67
C ILE A 176 4.50 -9.24 -6.41
N SER A 177 4.68 -9.98 -7.49
CA SER A 177 5.91 -9.95 -8.29
C SER A 177 5.69 -9.10 -9.53
N SER A 178 6.32 -7.94 -9.62
CA SER A 178 6.19 -7.02 -10.76
C SER A 178 7.37 -6.07 -10.89
N ASP A 179 7.88 -5.93 -12.10
CA ASP A 179 8.67 -4.78 -12.51
C ASP A 179 7.72 -3.63 -12.91
N LEU A 180 8.24 -2.40 -12.99
CA LEU A 180 7.50 -1.21 -13.43
C LEU A 180 7.67 -0.98 -14.94
N SER A 181 7.97 0.25 -15.37
CA SER A 181 8.12 0.59 -16.80
C SER A 181 9.27 -0.18 -17.46
N HIS A 182 9.13 -0.42 -18.77
CA HIS A 182 10.10 -1.19 -19.53
C HIS A 182 10.64 -0.39 -20.72
N TYR A 183 11.96 -0.45 -20.89
CA TYR A 183 12.71 0.04 -22.05
C TYR A 183 12.52 1.52 -22.38
N LEU A 184 12.16 2.34 -21.40
CA LEU A 184 12.11 3.78 -21.50
C LEU A 184 13.49 4.41 -21.27
N PRO A 185 13.78 5.61 -21.83
CA PRO A 185 14.93 6.40 -21.42
C PRO A 185 14.89 6.72 -19.91
N TYR A 186 16.04 6.76 -19.27
CA TYR A 186 16.20 6.86 -17.81
C TYR A 186 15.28 7.91 -17.14
N HIS A 187 15.30 9.16 -17.63
CA HIS A 187 14.48 10.23 -17.01
C HIS A 187 12.98 10.08 -17.26
N ILE A 188 12.62 9.46 -18.38
CA ILE A 188 11.22 9.17 -18.69
C ILE A 188 10.73 8.06 -17.75
N ALA A 189 11.50 6.98 -17.61
CA ALA A 189 11.19 5.90 -16.68
C ALA A 189 11.02 6.41 -15.25
N GLN A 190 11.94 7.24 -14.75
CA GLN A 190 11.82 7.83 -13.40
C GLN A 190 10.51 8.61 -13.21
N ARG A 191 10.06 9.33 -14.23
CA ARG A 191 8.81 10.11 -14.15
C ARG A 191 7.59 9.20 -14.16
N GLU A 192 7.54 8.23 -15.08
CA GLU A 192 6.40 7.33 -15.21
C GLU A 192 6.31 6.36 -14.02
N ASP A 193 7.43 5.85 -13.54
CA ASP A 193 7.48 4.99 -12.36
C ASP A 193 7.02 5.72 -11.09
N LYS A 194 7.35 7.00 -10.93
CA LYS A 194 6.81 7.83 -9.83
C LYS A 194 5.29 7.98 -9.90
N LYS A 195 4.69 8.09 -11.09
CA LYS A 195 3.23 8.14 -11.24
C LYS A 195 2.61 6.80 -10.85
N THR A 196 3.18 5.69 -11.31
CA THR A 196 2.75 4.34 -10.95
C THR A 196 2.84 4.14 -9.43
N CYS A 197 3.95 4.56 -8.81
CA CYS A 197 4.10 4.52 -7.35
C CYS A 197 3.04 5.37 -6.63
N LEU A 198 2.67 6.54 -7.15
CA LEU A 198 1.60 7.34 -6.55
C LEU A 198 0.25 6.59 -6.59
N SER A 199 -0.06 5.91 -7.68
CA SER A 199 -1.26 5.08 -7.79
C SER A 199 -1.22 3.89 -6.81
N ILE A 200 -0.05 3.28 -6.58
CA ILE A 200 0.14 2.23 -5.57
C ILE A 200 -0.03 2.82 -4.15
N ASP A 201 0.59 3.96 -3.86
CA ASP A 201 0.51 4.63 -2.55
C ASP A 201 -0.93 4.99 -2.17
N THR A 202 -1.73 5.38 -3.16
CA THR A 202 -3.15 5.74 -2.98
C THR A 202 -4.10 4.55 -3.14
N LEU A 203 -3.58 3.34 -3.37
CA LEU A 203 -4.32 2.11 -3.65
C LEU A 203 -5.29 2.27 -4.84
N ASN A 204 -4.95 3.13 -5.79
CA ASN A 204 -5.79 3.41 -6.96
C ASN A 204 -5.32 2.64 -8.20
N GLY A 205 -5.61 1.34 -8.22
CA GLY A 205 -5.24 0.46 -9.33
C GLY A 205 -5.86 0.85 -10.68
N GLU A 206 -6.94 1.65 -10.70
CA GLU A 206 -7.60 2.10 -11.93
C GLU A 206 -6.74 3.09 -12.73
N GLU A 207 -5.86 3.82 -12.05
CA GLU A 207 -4.94 4.78 -12.69
C GLU A 207 -3.65 4.13 -13.24
N ILE A 208 -3.39 2.86 -12.94
CA ILE A 208 -2.23 2.15 -13.47
C ILE A 208 -2.52 1.77 -14.92
N LEU A 209 -1.67 2.24 -15.83
CA LEU A 209 -1.74 1.91 -17.26
C LEU A 209 -1.21 0.50 -17.51
N HIS A 210 -1.67 -0.15 -18.59
CA HIS A 210 -1.31 -1.53 -18.90
C HIS A 210 0.20 -1.75 -19.09
N ASP A 211 0.89 -0.77 -19.64
CA ASP A 211 2.33 -0.77 -19.90
C ASP A 211 3.19 -0.18 -18.77
N ALA A 212 2.54 0.30 -17.70
CA ALA A 212 3.23 0.89 -16.55
C ALA A 212 3.89 -0.15 -15.63
N ALA A 213 3.44 -1.41 -15.67
CA ALA A 213 3.99 -2.51 -14.91
C ALA A 213 3.68 -3.85 -15.60
N CYS A 214 4.67 -4.77 -15.67
CA CYS A 214 4.41 -6.11 -16.22
C CYS A 214 3.39 -6.89 -15.39
N GLY A 215 3.39 -6.70 -14.07
CA GLY A 215 2.41 -7.25 -13.15
C GLY A 215 1.07 -6.49 -13.10
N TYR A 216 0.65 -5.87 -14.19
CA TYR A 216 -0.59 -5.08 -14.29
C TYR A 216 -1.82 -5.77 -13.68
N PHE A 217 -2.09 -7.01 -14.07
CA PHE A 217 -3.26 -7.74 -13.57
C PHE A 217 -3.17 -8.12 -12.09
N PRO A 218 -2.11 -8.79 -11.60
CA PRO A 218 -2.00 -9.11 -10.18
C PRO A 218 -1.91 -7.87 -9.29
N LEU A 219 -1.21 -6.83 -9.73
CA LEU A 219 -1.06 -5.59 -8.96
C LEU A 219 -2.40 -4.86 -8.80
N ARG A 220 -3.14 -4.65 -9.89
CA ARG A 220 -4.46 -4.00 -9.82
C ARG A 220 -5.45 -4.77 -8.95
N GLY A 221 -5.45 -6.10 -9.05
CA GLY A 221 -6.28 -6.94 -8.22
C GLY A 221 -5.91 -6.86 -6.75
N PHE A 222 -4.63 -6.84 -6.43
CA PHE A 222 -4.17 -6.62 -5.07
C PHE A 222 -4.54 -5.22 -4.56
N LEU A 223 -4.36 -4.17 -5.34
CA LEU A 223 -4.74 -2.81 -4.93
C LEU A 223 -6.25 -2.66 -4.71
N TYR A 224 -7.06 -3.34 -5.53
CA TYR A 224 -8.51 -3.40 -5.32
C TYR A 224 -8.85 -4.08 -3.97
N PHE A 225 -8.23 -5.22 -3.67
CA PHE A 225 -8.35 -5.88 -2.37
C PHE A 225 -7.87 -4.99 -1.22
N ALA A 226 -6.67 -4.41 -1.37
CA ALA A 226 -6.04 -3.58 -0.35
C ALA A 226 -6.90 -2.37 0.04
N ARG A 227 -7.52 -1.73 -0.95
CA ARG A 227 -8.44 -0.61 -0.75
C ARG A 227 -9.69 -1.00 0.05
N GLN A 228 -10.28 -2.17 -0.24
CA GLN A 228 -11.45 -2.66 0.50
C GLN A 228 -11.13 -3.08 1.94
N HIS A 229 -9.90 -3.52 2.18
CA HIS A 229 -9.43 -4.01 3.48
C HIS A 229 -8.57 -3.00 4.25
N HIS A 230 -8.55 -1.73 3.82
CA HIS A 230 -7.83 -0.63 4.48
C HIS A 230 -6.34 -0.94 4.72
N ILE A 231 -5.69 -1.56 3.75
CA ILE A 231 -4.26 -1.89 3.80
C ILE A 231 -3.44 -0.61 3.61
N TYR A 232 -2.43 -0.43 4.45
CA TYR A 232 -1.48 0.67 4.29
C TYR A 232 -0.33 0.26 3.38
N SER A 233 0.14 1.18 2.54
CA SER A 233 1.29 1.01 1.67
C SER A 233 2.50 1.80 2.16
N ARG A 234 3.71 1.30 1.90
CA ARG A 234 4.96 2.02 2.12
C ARG A 234 5.93 1.69 1.00
N LEU A 235 6.30 2.70 0.22
CA LEU A 235 7.42 2.60 -0.72
C LEU A 235 8.74 2.54 0.06
N LEU A 236 9.58 1.56 -0.25
CA LEU A 236 10.88 1.37 0.40
C LEU A 236 12.03 1.74 -0.52
N ASP A 237 11.91 1.38 -1.80
CA ASP A 237 12.95 1.57 -2.80
C ASP A 237 12.31 1.79 -4.16
N LEU A 238 12.82 2.76 -4.92
CA LEU A 238 12.41 3.06 -6.29
C LEU A 238 13.66 3.38 -7.11
N ARG A 239 14.05 2.45 -7.94
CA ARG A 239 15.21 2.53 -8.84
C ARG A 239 14.86 1.95 -10.20
N ASN A 240 15.80 2.03 -11.12
CA ASN A 240 15.72 1.33 -12.40
C ASN A 240 17.05 0.64 -12.71
N SER A 241 17.10 -0.13 -13.79
CA SER A 241 18.32 -0.86 -14.18
C SER A 241 19.52 0.07 -14.41
N GLY A 242 19.31 1.32 -14.80
CA GLY A 242 20.39 2.31 -14.93
C GLY A 242 20.96 2.85 -13.62
N ASP A 243 20.28 2.56 -12.49
CA ASP A 243 20.78 2.84 -11.14
C ASP A 243 21.55 1.65 -10.54
N THR A 244 21.50 0.49 -11.19
CA THR A 244 22.14 -0.76 -10.72
C THR A 244 23.24 -1.20 -11.68
N ALA A 245 22.93 -1.99 -12.69
CA ALA A 245 23.94 -2.61 -13.57
C ALA A 245 23.71 -2.35 -15.06
N GLY A 246 22.61 -1.71 -15.45
CA GLY A 246 22.25 -1.41 -16.84
C GLY A 246 22.77 -0.06 -17.33
N ASP A 247 22.64 0.18 -18.63
CA ASP A 247 22.81 1.51 -19.20
C ASP A 247 21.57 2.40 -18.92
N LYS A 248 21.62 3.65 -19.37
CA LYS A 248 20.56 4.64 -19.17
C LYS A 248 19.69 4.93 -20.39
N GLU A 249 19.95 4.26 -21.50
CA GLU A 249 19.20 4.49 -22.73
C GLU A 249 17.85 3.78 -22.72
N ARG A 250 17.82 2.55 -22.19
CA ARG A 250 16.62 1.70 -22.11
C ARG A 250 16.59 0.95 -20.78
N VAL A 251 15.91 1.55 -19.81
CA VAL A 251 15.87 1.00 -18.45
C VAL A 251 14.57 0.25 -18.16
N VAL A 252 14.61 -0.59 -17.12
CA VAL A 252 13.44 -1.22 -16.50
C VAL A 252 13.30 -0.69 -15.10
N GLY A 253 12.10 -0.24 -14.73
CA GLY A 253 11.79 0.31 -13.41
C GLY A 253 11.55 -0.78 -12.36
N TYR A 254 12.00 -0.55 -11.14
CA TYR A 254 11.87 -1.47 -10.00
C TYR A 254 11.37 -0.72 -8.78
N ALA A 255 10.34 -1.27 -8.12
CA ALA A 255 9.89 -0.78 -6.84
C ALA A 255 9.82 -1.90 -5.81
N ALA A 256 10.11 -1.57 -4.56
CA ALA A 256 9.90 -2.43 -3.42
C ALA A 256 8.91 -1.77 -2.45
N TYR A 257 7.86 -2.49 -2.09
CA TYR A 257 6.81 -2.02 -1.18
C TYR A 257 6.57 -2.97 -0.04
N HIS A 258 6.21 -2.39 1.10
CA HIS A 258 5.52 -3.07 2.19
C HIS A 258 4.05 -2.70 2.22
N PHE A 259 3.21 -3.70 2.58
CA PHE A 259 1.79 -3.49 2.83
C PHE A 259 1.42 -4.03 4.20
N TYR A 260 0.68 -3.23 4.98
CA TYR A 260 0.34 -3.52 6.37
C TYR A 260 -1.18 -3.58 6.55
N GLN A 261 -1.66 -4.68 7.09
CA GLN A 261 -3.08 -4.83 7.43
C GLN A 261 -3.45 -3.96 8.63
N LYS A 262 -2.50 -3.77 9.56
CA LYS A 262 -2.69 -2.98 10.77
C LYS A 262 -1.38 -2.29 11.14
N LEU A 263 -1.50 -1.04 11.53
CA LEU A 263 -0.42 -0.29 12.17
C LEU A 263 -0.80 -0.07 13.63
N ASN A 264 0.13 -0.26 14.53
CA ASN A 264 -0.06 -0.01 15.97
C ASN A 264 0.79 1.20 16.36
N PHE A 265 0.13 2.34 16.55
CA PHE A 265 0.77 3.53 17.09
C PHE A 265 0.87 3.39 18.61
N SER A 266 2.08 3.10 19.11
CA SER A 266 2.34 3.08 20.54
C SER A 266 2.12 4.47 21.16
N GLU A 267 1.96 4.53 22.48
CA GLU A 267 1.87 5.79 23.20
C GLU A 267 3.06 6.71 22.89
N HIS A 268 4.28 6.15 22.84
CA HIS A 268 5.48 6.88 22.45
C HIS A 268 5.37 7.50 21.04
N CYS A 269 4.92 6.71 20.05
CA CYS A 269 4.73 7.22 18.68
C CYS A 269 3.64 8.31 18.61
N ALA A 270 2.58 8.16 19.41
CA ALA A 270 1.53 9.17 19.53
C ALA A 270 2.08 10.47 20.15
N ASP A 271 2.94 10.36 21.16
CA ASP A 271 3.58 11.51 21.80
C ASP A 271 4.56 12.24 20.86
N GLU A 272 5.31 11.49 20.04
CA GLU A 272 6.15 12.08 18.97
C GLU A 272 5.30 12.89 17.98
N LEU A 273 4.17 12.37 17.51
CA LEU A 273 3.27 13.07 16.60
C LEU A 273 2.68 14.33 17.25
N LYS A 274 2.26 14.25 18.52
CA LYS A 274 1.77 15.42 19.28
C LYS A 274 2.85 16.47 19.44
N TYR A 275 4.09 16.06 19.76
CA TYR A 275 5.24 16.96 19.86
C TYR A 275 5.49 17.68 18.53
N ILE A 276 5.57 16.94 17.42
CA ILE A 276 5.77 17.49 16.07
C ILE A 276 4.69 18.53 15.76
N ALA A 277 3.42 18.20 15.99
CA ALA A 277 2.33 19.12 15.70
C ALA A 277 2.37 20.40 16.56
N LYS A 278 2.58 20.26 17.88
CA LYS A 278 2.65 21.40 18.82
C LYS A 278 3.85 22.30 18.52
N GLU A 279 5.01 21.71 18.32
CA GLU A 279 6.23 22.45 18.04
C GLU A 279 6.15 23.16 16.67
N THR A 280 5.56 22.52 15.68
CA THR A 280 5.29 23.16 14.37
C THR A 280 4.41 24.39 14.53
N ILE A 281 3.31 24.29 15.30
CA ILE A 281 2.40 25.43 15.52
C ILE A 281 3.12 26.53 16.27
N ARG A 282 3.92 26.20 17.30
CA ARG A 282 4.72 27.17 18.05
C ARG A 282 5.68 27.92 17.14
N LEU A 283 6.55 27.21 16.42
CA LEU A 283 7.54 27.80 15.53
C LEU A 283 6.89 28.65 14.42
N GLN A 284 5.81 28.16 13.84
CA GLN A 284 5.06 28.91 12.83
C GLN A 284 4.47 30.21 13.40
N THR A 285 3.92 30.16 14.62
CA THR A 285 3.20 31.29 15.22
C THR A 285 4.17 32.32 15.82
N GLU A 286 5.25 31.89 16.47
CA GLU A 286 6.21 32.78 17.15
C GLU A 286 7.33 33.24 16.24
N GLU A 287 7.82 32.41 15.31
CA GLU A 287 9.02 32.64 14.53
C GLU A 287 8.80 32.65 13.02
N ASN A 288 7.59 32.32 12.56
CA ASN A 288 7.24 32.12 11.13
C ASN A 288 8.20 31.14 10.43
N LYS A 289 8.51 30.02 11.13
CA LYS A 289 9.38 28.96 10.64
C LYS A 289 8.67 27.62 10.64
N ALA A 290 9.01 26.77 9.66
CA ALA A 290 8.60 25.36 9.66
C ALA A 290 9.54 24.52 10.55
N LEU A 291 8.98 23.51 11.22
CA LEU A 291 9.78 22.52 11.94
C LEU A 291 10.55 21.66 10.93
N ALA A 292 11.86 21.52 11.14
CA ALA A 292 12.69 20.55 10.44
C ALA A 292 12.88 19.31 11.32
N ILE A 293 12.69 18.12 10.77
CA ILE A 293 12.87 16.87 11.49
C ILE A 293 13.96 16.02 10.85
N ASN A 294 14.68 15.24 11.68
CA ASN A 294 15.53 14.15 11.24
C ASN A 294 14.81 12.83 11.54
N TYR A 295 14.41 12.11 10.51
CA TYR A 295 13.64 10.87 10.66
C TYR A 295 14.34 9.77 11.47
N ASN A 296 15.68 9.81 11.61
CA ASN A 296 16.42 8.86 12.42
C ASN A 296 16.15 8.99 13.92
N ASP A 297 15.62 10.14 14.35
CA ASP A 297 15.33 10.42 15.75
C ASP A 297 13.91 10.01 16.17
N TYR A 298 13.11 9.53 15.20
CA TYR A 298 11.68 9.23 15.38
C TYR A 298 11.32 7.79 15.02
N ASN A 299 10.14 7.36 15.46
CA ASN A 299 9.61 6.05 15.12
C ASN A 299 9.45 5.89 13.60
N GLN A 300 9.82 4.72 13.08
CA GLN A 300 9.74 4.43 11.64
C GLN A 300 8.33 4.50 11.06
N LEU A 301 7.26 4.38 11.87
CA LEU A 301 5.89 4.57 11.43
C LEU A 301 5.62 5.99 10.91
N LEU A 302 6.39 6.99 11.37
CA LEU A 302 6.28 8.37 10.91
C LEU A 302 6.72 8.54 9.45
N GLN A 303 7.40 7.56 8.88
CA GLN A 303 7.81 7.51 7.46
C GLN A 303 6.77 6.89 6.53
N ILE A 304 5.69 6.30 7.06
CA ILE A 304 4.59 5.77 6.24
C ILE A 304 3.71 6.94 5.78
N ARG A 305 3.19 6.88 4.57
CA ARG A 305 2.26 7.92 4.07
C ARG A 305 0.87 7.68 4.62
N ILE A 306 0.43 8.53 5.53
CA ILE A 306 -0.89 8.49 6.13
C ILE A 306 -1.47 9.91 6.10
N PRO A 307 -2.63 10.12 5.48
CA PRO A 307 -3.29 11.41 5.47
C PRO A 307 -3.77 11.77 6.88
N THR A 308 -3.70 13.06 7.23
CA THR A 308 -4.10 13.53 8.54
C THR A 308 -5.04 14.73 8.47
N PHE A 309 -5.83 14.89 9.53
CA PHE A 309 -6.47 16.16 9.88
C PHE A 309 -5.98 16.62 11.24
N ILE A 310 -5.62 17.90 11.32
CA ILE A 310 -5.23 18.57 12.55
C ILE A 310 -6.39 19.44 13.01
N THR A 311 -6.92 19.16 14.19
CA THR A 311 -8.00 19.94 14.79
C THR A 311 -7.48 20.66 16.02
N LEU A 312 -7.65 21.98 16.04
CA LEU A 312 -7.30 22.86 17.13
C LEU A 312 -8.57 23.36 17.79
N LYS A 313 -8.65 23.25 19.11
CA LYS A 313 -9.75 23.78 19.91
C LYS A 313 -9.20 24.73 20.96
N LYS A 314 -9.91 25.83 21.22
CA LYS A 314 -9.65 26.78 22.31
C LYS A 314 -10.83 26.74 23.27
N ASN A 315 -10.59 26.41 24.54
CA ASN A 315 -11.65 26.27 25.55
C ASN A 315 -12.79 25.32 25.09
N GLY A 316 -12.44 24.22 24.41
CA GLY A 316 -13.38 23.24 23.90
C GLY A 316 -14.05 23.61 22.55
N LEU A 317 -13.96 24.86 22.10
CA LEU A 317 -14.53 25.34 20.86
C LEU A 317 -13.54 25.19 19.69
N LEU A 318 -14.05 24.86 18.49
CA LEU A 318 -13.23 24.75 17.29
C LEU A 318 -12.51 26.08 17.01
N ARG A 319 -11.20 26.02 16.76
CA ARG A 319 -10.34 27.20 16.49
C ARG A 319 -9.60 27.08 15.17
N GLY A 320 -9.46 25.87 14.63
CA GLY A 320 -8.88 25.58 13.32
C GLY A 320 -8.95 24.08 13.04
N CYS A 321 -9.19 23.71 11.78
CA CYS A 321 -9.17 22.31 11.36
C CYS A 321 -8.81 22.22 9.88
N MET A 322 -7.63 21.62 9.59
CA MET A 322 -7.17 21.42 8.22
C MET A 322 -6.57 20.03 8.07
N GLY A 323 -6.67 19.51 6.88
CA GLY A 323 -6.15 18.19 6.56
C GLY A 323 -6.24 17.85 5.07
N SER A 324 -5.86 16.63 4.76
CA SER A 324 -5.94 16.06 3.41
C SER A 324 -6.43 14.61 3.48
N LEU A 325 -7.12 14.16 2.44
CA LEU A 325 -7.56 12.78 2.29
C LEU A 325 -6.51 11.90 1.59
N ILE A 326 -5.52 12.54 0.98
CA ILE A 326 -4.39 11.90 0.29
C ILE A 326 -3.11 12.48 0.87
N ALA A 327 -2.23 11.62 1.35
CA ALA A 327 -0.89 12.00 1.78
C ALA A 327 0.07 11.95 0.59
N LYS A 328 0.60 13.09 0.21
CA LYS A 328 1.70 13.19 -0.77
C LYS A 328 3.05 12.98 -0.08
N GLU A 329 3.11 13.32 1.21
CA GLU A 329 4.28 13.28 2.07
C GLU A 329 4.17 12.13 3.10
N GLN A 330 5.27 11.83 3.78
CA GLN A 330 5.30 10.93 4.93
C GLN A 330 4.48 11.50 6.10
N LEU A 331 4.08 10.66 7.05
CA LEU A 331 3.17 11.03 8.14
C LEU A 331 3.65 12.25 8.93
N ALA A 332 4.93 12.29 9.30
CA ALA A 332 5.46 13.43 10.05
C ALA A 332 5.38 14.74 9.26
N ASP A 333 5.76 14.73 7.98
CA ASP A 333 5.66 15.91 7.10
C ASP A 333 4.20 16.30 6.86
N ASN A 334 3.30 15.32 6.73
CA ASN A 334 1.87 15.58 6.59
C ASN A 334 1.29 16.22 7.85
N VAL A 335 1.73 15.80 9.04
CA VAL A 335 1.38 16.46 10.32
C VAL A 335 1.92 17.88 10.37
N ILE A 336 3.19 18.12 10.00
CA ILE A 336 3.77 19.45 9.93
C ILE A 336 2.97 20.36 8.99
N TYR A 337 2.75 19.90 7.76
CA TYR A 337 2.02 20.65 6.74
C TYR A 337 0.60 21.03 7.20
N ASN A 338 -0.17 20.07 7.71
CA ASN A 338 -1.54 20.32 8.15
C ASN A 338 -1.61 21.10 9.46
N SER A 339 -0.59 21.03 10.33
CA SER A 339 -0.49 21.85 11.54
C SER A 339 -0.31 23.33 11.21
N ILE A 340 0.57 23.66 10.27
CA ILE A 340 0.73 25.02 9.75
C ILE A 340 -0.61 25.52 9.20
N ARG A 341 -1.26 24.74 8.34
CA ARG A 341 -2.54 25.14 7.72
C ARG A 341 -3.66 25.30 8.73
N ALA A 342 -3.76 24.43 9.74
CA ALA A 342 -4.77 24.56 10.79
C ALA A 342 -4.59 25.82 11.64
N ALA A 343 -3.33 26.24 11.82
CA ALA A 343 -3.01 27.46 12.56
C ALA A 343 -3.15 28.75 11.75
N THR A 344 -2.97 28.71 10.42
CA THR A 344 -2.80 29.93 9.62
C THR A 344 -3.74 30.06 8.43
N ALA A 345 -4.32 28.97 7.93
CA ALA A 345 -5.00 28.94 6.63
C ALA A 345 -6.43 28.38 6.67
N ASP A 346 -7.02 28.16 7.85
CA ASP A 346 -8.43 27.81 7.94
C ASP A 346 -9.26 29.08 7.69
N PRO A 347 -10.07 29.13 6.60
CA PRO A 347 -10.76 30.36 6.20
C PRO A 347 -11.86 30.81 7.19
N ARG A 348 -12.24 29.96 8.13
CA ARG A 348 -13.27 30.24 9.15
C ARG A 348 -12.74 31.07 10.31
N PHE A 349 -11.41 31.14 10.48
CA PHE A 349 -10.76 31.71 11.65
C PHE A 349 -9.58 32.58 11.26
N PRO A 350 -9.26 33.63 12.04
CA PRO A 350 -8.01 34.35 11.89
C PRO A 350 -6.84 33.46 12.30
N GLN A 351 -5.63 33.79 11.86
CA GLN A 351 -4.40 33.09 12.25
C GLN A 351 -4.25 33.04 13.77
N ILE A 352 -3.72 31.93 14.28
CA ILE A 352 -3.46 31.73 15.70
C ILE A 352 -2.34 32.71 16.15
N ARG A 353 -2.55 33.34 17.31
CA ARG A 353 -1.60 34.24 17.93
C ARG A 353 -0.77 33.54 19.00
N PRO A 354 0.48 33.99 19.28
CA PRO A 354 1.32 33.41 20.34
C PRO A 354 0.63 33.30 21.70
N SER A 355 -0.20 34.31 22.04
CA SER A 355 -0.94 34.34 23.31
C SER A 355 -1.98 33.21 23.46
N GLU A 356 -2.41 32.57 22.37
CA GLU A 356 -3.41 31.52 22.38
C GLU A 356 -2.81 30.12 22.58
N LEU A 357 -1.50 29.94 22.36
CA LEU A 357 -0.84 28.63 22.33
C LEU A 357 -1.08 27.78 23.58
N LYS A 358 -1.09 28.39 24.76
CA LYS A 358 -1.31 27.70 26.05
C LYS A 358 -2.75 27.25 26.28
N GLU A 359 -3.69 27.83 25.53
CA GLU A 359 -5.13 27.53 25.66
C GLU A 359 -5.59 26.53 24.58
N LEU A 360 -4.70 26.14 23.66
CA LEU A 360 -5.03 25.23 22.58
C LEU A 360 -4.98 23.78 23.02
N SER A 361 -5.99 23.02 22.69
CA SER A 361 -5.96 21.57 22.63
C SER A 361 -5.84 21.11 21.18
N LEU A 362 -5.06 20.05 20.98
CA LEU A 362 -4.73 19.47 19.67
C LEU A 362 -5.28 18.06 19.56
N THR A 363 -5.87 17.75 18.42
CA THR A 363 -6.24 16.38 18.03
C THR A 363 -5.69 16.10 16.64
N ILE A 364 -5.03 14.95 16.47
CA ILE A 364 -4.56 14.44 15.18
C ILE A 364 -5.46 13.27 14.79
N SER A 365 -6.14 13.38 13.66
CA SER A 365 -6.91 12.28 13.07
C SER A 365 -6.12 11.65 11.95
N LEU A 366 -5.66 10.41 12.13
CA LEU A 366 -5.02 9.60 11.10
C LEU A 366 -6.12 8.98 10.24
N ILE A 367 -6.11 9.25 8.95
CA ILE A 367 -7.12 8.75 8.01
C ILE A 367 -6.71 7.36 7.54
N LYS A 368 -7.56 6.37 7.79
CA LYS A 368 -7.37 5.03 7.21
C LYS A 368 -7.64 5.05 5.71
N PRO A 369 -7.05 4.14 4.94
CA PRO A 369 -7.26 4.10 3.50
C PRO A 369 -8.73 4.14 3.11
N LEU A 370 -9.06 4.99 2.12
CA LEU A 370 -10.41 5.20 1.65
C LEU A 370 -10.91 4.00 0.86
N SER A 371 -12.15 3.57 1.07
CA SER A 371 -12.81 2.51 0.30
C SER A 371 -14.01 3.05 -0.47
N PRO A 372 -14.20 2.68 -1.74
CA PRO A 372 -15.38 3.06 -2.50
C PRO A 372 -16.62 2.38 -1.92
N LEU A 373 -17.72 3.12 -1.92
CA LEU A 373 -19.06 2.60 -1.71
C LEU A 373 -19.75 2.46 -3.05
N TYR A 374 -20.42 1.33 -3.28
CA TYR A 374 -21.23 1.08 -4.47
C TYR A 374 -22.70 1.10 -4.07
N PHE A 375 -23.51 1.90 -4.77
CA PHE A 375 -24.91 2.12 -4.48
C PHE A 375 -25.64 2.64 -5.74
N ASP A 376 -26.92 2.31 -5.85
CA ASP A 376 -27.79 2.77 -6.93
C ASP A 376 -28.71 3.93 -6.46
N SER A 377 -28.83 4.15 -5.14
CA SER A 377 -29.67 5.19 -4.56
C SER A 377 -29.04 5.86 -3.34
N GLU A 378 -29.57 7.01 -2.94
CA GLU A 378 -29.16 7.71 -1.71
C GLU A 378 -29.48 6.88 -0.45
N GLU A 379 -30.61 6.18 -0.45
CA GLU A 379 -31.02 5.30 0.65
C GLU A 379 -30.06 4.15 0.81
N GLU A 380 -29.60 3.55 -0.28
CA GLU A 380 -28.62 2.48 -0.25
C GLU A 380 -27.25 2.98 0.26
N LEU A 381 -26.80 4.16 -0.20
CA LEU A 381 -25.60 4.80 0.36
C LEU A 381 -25.75 4.98 1.88
N LYS A 382 -26.85 5.57 2.35
CA LYS A 382 -27.10 5.80 3.76
C LYS A 382 -27.14 4.50 4.56
N SER A 383 -27.74 3.42 4.00
CA SER A 383 -27.81 2.12 4.67
C SER A 383 -26.47 1.56 5.03
N GLN A 384 -25.45 1.80 4.21
CA GLN A 384 -24.08 1.29 4.37
C GLN A 384 -23.23 2.08 5.38
N LEU A 385 -23.68 3.28 5.81
CA LEU A 385 -22.92 4.12 6.75
C LEU A 385 -23.11 3.64 8.20
N GLN A 386 -22.02 3.72 8.97
CA GLN A 386 -21.98 3.42 10.41
C GLN A 386 -21.81 4.72 11.20
N ILE A 387 -22.84 5.08 11.97
CA ILE A 387 -22.85 6.29 12.80
C ILE A 387 -21.69 6.23 13.83
N GLY A 388 -20.95 7.32 13.96
CA GLY A 388 -19.83 7.46 14.89
C GLY A 388 -18.51 6.86 14.41
N ILE A 389 -18.51 6.09 13.31
CA ILE A 389 -17.34 5.37 12.80
C ILE A 389 -16.90 5.92 11.45
N ASP A 390 -17.86 6.10 10.53
CA ASP A 390 -17.56 6.43 9.14
C ASP A 390 -17.39 7.93 8.91
N GLY A 391 -16.27 8.30 8.28
CA GLY A 391 -16.16 9.51 7.49
C GLY A 391 -16.61 9.22 6.06
N LEU A 392 -17.09 10.23 5.37
CA LEU A 392 -17.61 10.12 4.02
C LEU A 392 -17.03 11.21 3.13
N VAL A 393 -16.62 10.83 1.93
CA VAL A 393 -16.35 11.73 0.81
C VAL A 393 -17.48 11.55 -0.18
N LEU A 394 -18.13 12.64 -0.59
CA LEU A 394 -19.04 12.67 -1.75
C LEU A 394 -18.36 13.38 -2.90
N ILE A 395 -18.56 12.87 -4.12
CA ILE A 395 -17.99 13.38 -5.36
C ILE A 395 -19.07 13.40 -6.44
N TYR A 396 -19.24 14.55 -7.09
CA TYR A 396 -20.10 14.71 -8.25
C TYR A 396 -19.46 15.68 -9.25
N GLY A 397 -19.00 15.15 -10.39
CA GLY A 397 -18.21 15.93 -11.34
C GLY A 397 -16.98 16.56 -10.68
N SER A 398 -16.90 17.90 -10.65
CA SER A 398 -15.85 18.67 -9.97
C SER A 398 -16.17 19.01 -8.51
N TYR A 399 -17.38 18.74 -8.04
CA TYR A 399 -17.80 19.01 -6.67
C TYR A 399 -17.35 17.87 -5.76
N GLN A 400 -16.71 18.23 -4.67
CA GLN A 400 -16.26 17.26 -3.67
C GLN A 400 -16.29 17.87 -2.27
N ALA A 401 -16.77 17.09 -1.30
CA ALA A 401 -16.63 17.42 0.11
C ALA A 401 -16.46 16.17 0.96
N THR A 402 -15.95 16.34 2.16
CA THR A 402 -15.82 15.26 3.15
C THR A 402 -16.27 15.71 4.52
N PHE A 403 -16.80 14.75 5.29
CA PHE A 403 -17.02 14.84 6.73
C PHE A 403 -16.18 13.77 7.44
N LEU A 404 -15.47 14.19 8.48
CA LEU A 404 -14.78 13.29 9.41
C LEU A 404 -15.80 12.55 10.29
N PRO A 405 -15.45 11.38 10.85
CA PRO A 405 -16.31 10.68 11.82
C PRO A 405 -16.73 11.53 13.03
N SER A 406 -15.90 12.50 13.44
CA SER A 406 -16.22 13.41 14.54
C SER A 406 -17.45 14.29 14.29
N VAL A 407 -17.92 14.45 13.04
CA VAL A 407 -19.12 15.18 12.71
C VAL A 407 -20.38 14.49 13.28
N TRP A 408 -20.34 13.17 13.49
CA TRP A 408 -21.42 12.43 14.15
C TRP A 408 -21.67 12.88 15.60
N GLU A 409 -20.73 13.60 16.24
CA GLU A 409 -20.96 14.20 17.57
C GLU A 409 -22.06 15.27 17.52
N SER A 410 -22.13 16.02 16.41
CA SER A 410 -23.09 17.12 16.20
C SER A 410 -24.30 16.74 15.34
N VAL A 411 -24.13 15.75 14.45
CA VAL A 411 -25.16 15.26 13.53
C VAL A 411 -25.55 13.85 13.95
N LYS A 412 -26.85 13.59 14.19
CA LYS A 412 -27.29 12.33 14.81
C LYS A 412 -27.88 11.31 13.84
N THR A 413 -28.30 11.77 12.67
CA THR A 413 -28.94 10.91 11.66
C THR A 413 -28.13 10.84 10.39
N LYS A 414 -28.28 9.73 9.64
CA LYS A 414 -27.62 9.56 8.35
C LYS A 414 -28.14 10.55 7.32
N ASP A 415 -29.41 10.92 7.40
CA ASP A 415 -30.05 11.92 6.54
C ASP A 415 -29.42 13.30 6.73
N GLU A 416 -29.32 13.77 7.96
CA GLU A 416 -28.65 15.03 8.27
C GLU A 416 -27.21 15.04 7.83
N PHE A 417 -26.49 13.93 8.06
CA PHE A 417 -25.09 13.82 7.70
C PHE A 417 -24.85 13.95 6.19
N VAL A 418 -25.62 13.20 5.39
CA VAL A 418 -25.52 13.25 3.93
C VAL A 418 -26.01 14.59 3.38
N ASN A 419 -27.12 15.14 3.91
CA ASN A 419 -27.66 16.42 3.48
C ASN A 419 -26.69 17.58 3.76
N HIS A 420 -26.14 17.66 4.97
CA HIS A 420 -25.13 18.67 5.31
C HIS A 420 -23.84 18.51 4.48
N LEU A 421 -23.48 17.27 4.12
CA LEU A 421 -22.32 17.05 3.25
C LEU A 421 -22.59 17.53 1.82
N LYS A 422 -23.82 17.33 1.28
CA LYS A 422 -24.25 17.91 -0.01
C LYS A 422 -24.21 19.43 0.01
N LEU A 423 -24.72 20.06 1.08
CA LEU A 423 -24.62 21.51 1.25
C LEU A 423 -23.16 22.00 1.27
N LYS A 424 -22.28 21.28 1.97
CA LYS A 424 -20.85 21.58 1.98
C LYS A 424 -20.20 21.47 0.60
N MET A 425 -20.72 20.62 -0.28
CA MET A 425 -20.31 20.53 -1.69
C MET A 425 -20.79 21.70 -2.54
N GLY A 426 -21.71 22.51 -2.03
CA GLY A 426 -22.40 23.55 -2.80
C GLY A 426 -23.64 23.06 -3.56
N LEU A 427 -24.17 21.89 -3.21
CA LEU A 427 -25.37 21.28 -3.76
C LEU A 427 -26.54 21.52 -2.79
N THR A 428 -27.77 21.33 -3.27
CA THR A 428 -28.98 21.38 -2.40
C THR A 428 -29.16 20.05 -1.65
N GLU A 429 -29.87 20.08 -0.53
CA GLU A 429 -30.15 18.88 0.29
C GLU A 429 -30.85 17.77 -0.50
N ASN A 430 -31.78 18.18 -1.39
CA ASN A 430 -32.58 17.26 -2.20
C ASN A 430 -31.85 16.81 -3.50
N PHE A 431 -30.63 17.28 -3.74
CA PHE A 431 -29.89 16.89 -4.94
C PHE A 431 -29.46 15.43 -4.87
N TRP A 432 -29.72 14.70 -5.94
CA TRP A 432 -29.19 13.36 -6.16
C TRP A 432 -28.93 13.11 -7.64
N SER A 433 -27.93 12.30 -7.94
CA SER A 433 -27.59 11.87 -9.30
C SER A 433 -27.00 10.44 -9.25
N SER A 434 -27.30 9.64 -10.27
CA SER A 434 -26.67 8.33 -10.47
C SER A 434 -25.16 8.39 -10.73
N GLU A 435 -24.64 9.59 -11.06
CA GLU A 435 -23.20 9.82 -11.22
C GLU A 435 -22.48 10.13 -9.89
N MET A 436 -23.23 10.21 -8.78
CA MET A 436 -22.67 10.44 -7.46
C MET A 436 -21.74 9.27 -7.10
N LYS A 437 -20.54 9.60 -6.63
CA LYS A 437 -19.56 8.63 -6.09
C LYS A 437 -19.33 8.91 -4.62
N ALA A 438 -19.06 7.88 -3.86
CA ALA A 438 -18.74 8.00 -2.45
C ALA A 438 -17.55 7.14 -2.07
N LEU A 439 -16.73 7.69 -1.17
CA LEU A 439 -15.65 6.95 -0.52
C LEU A 439 -15.86 7.00 0.99
N ARG A 440 -15.74 5.86 1.64
CA ARG A 440 -15.81 5.73 3.09
C ARG A 440 -14.43 5.59 3.69
N TYR A 441 -14.24 6.12 4.88
CA TYR A 441 -13.04 5.92 5.68
C TYR A 441 -13.35 5.98 7.18
N SER A 442 -12.43 5.51 8.00
CA SER A 442 -12.44 5.73 9.45
C SER A 442 -11.15 6.43 9.88
N THR A 443 -11.09 6.84 11.13
CA THR A 443 -9.94 7.55 11.67
C THR A 443 -9.39 6.85 12.91
N GLU A 444 -8.09 6.95 13.12
CA GLU A 444 -7.46 6.71 14.42
C GLU A 444 -7.14 8.08 15.03
N ILE A 445 -7.54 8.27 16.30
CA ILE A 445 -7.47 9.56 16.97
C ILE A 445 -6.30 9.58 17.95
N ILE A 446 -5.40 10.54 17.80
CA ILE A 446 -4.32 10.85 18.72
C ILE A 446 -4.66 12.17 19.42
N LYS A 447 -4.84 12.09 20.76
CA LYS A 447 -5.19 13.23 21.63
C LYS A 447 -4.05 13.62 22.52
#